data_b0a2d9009bce1bb8c888ee9f744ca60f
#
_entry.id   b0a2d9009bce1bb8c888ee9f744ca60f
#
_cell.length_a   1.000
_cell.length_b   1.000
_cell.length_c   1.000
_cell.angle_alpha   90.00
_cell.angle_beta   90.00
_cell.angle_gamma   90.00
#
_symmetry.space_group_name_H-M   'P 1'
#
loop_
_entity.id
_entity.type
_entity.pdbx_description
1 polymer ?
#
loop_
_entity_poly.entity_id
_entity_poly.type
_entity_poly.pdbx_seq_one_letter_code
_entity_poly.pdbx_strand_id
1 'polypeptide(L)'
;MDPETLEQLTAFAPWDMVLWPFQTMREIDVIAPSRAEGGQPELPEEWPEQLRALKPRYVVPSSCQFVQEPWSWYNHALFPITYRQFEREVGAWLPDARIVRLNPSVAMELTPQALTPAAPLPWVLPVGEQDVDYEYDAGLTPPPTSDIASHFAPLTETQTALVLDYCAAGLLDKYREMELPPDSYFETPCVWQLSVYDHAGGVRRFRYRIQGDSIAAAGDGEAPSWLTEIPIAKLYAGLALGESLTSMYMRIGGAPADADIVDDPLIRCLFNDAFGAYQAAQLRRLKDARPAS
;
A
#
# COMPACT_ATOMS: atom_id res chain seq x y z
N MET A 1 -16.62 11.32 -8.76
CA MET A 1 -17.79 11.45 -7.81
C MET A 1 -19.03 11.16 -8.62
N ASP A 2 -19.99 10.43 -8.07
CA ASP A 2 -21.24 10.15 -8.78
C ASP A 2 -22.09 11.43 -8.93
N PRO A 3 -22.95 11.50 -9.96
CA PRO A 3 -23.71 12.71 -10.30
C PRO A 3 -24.71 13.16 -9.20
N GLU A 4 -25.32 12.20 -8.50
CA GLU A 4 -26.31 12.51 -7.44
C GLU A 4 -25.62 13.16 -6.23
N THR A 5 -24.49 12.62 -5.80
CA THR A 5 -23.66 13.22 -4.74
C THR A 5 -23.17 14.61 -5.13
N LEU A 6 -22.74 14.79 -6.39
CA LEU A 6 -22.30 16.11 -6.87
C LEU A 6 -23.43 17.14 -6.84
N GLU A 7 -24.65 16.76 -7.29
CA GLU A 7 -25.80 17.63 -7.26
C GLU A 7 -26.16 18.08 -5.85
N GLN A 8 -26.17 17.13 -4.90
CA GLN A 8 -26.45 17.43 -3.48
C GLN A 8 -25.41 18.37 -2.90
N LEU A 9 -24.11 18.14 -3.14
CA LEU A 9 -23.04 19.00 -2.65
C LEU A 9 -23.05 20.38 -3.30
N THR A 10 -23.37 20.47 -4.59
CA THR A 10 -23.48 21.74 -5.33
C THR A 10 -24.57 22.63 -4.77
N ALA A 11 -25.65 22.06 -4.22
CA ALA A 11 -26.72 22.84 -3.60
C ALA A 11 -26.25 23.65 -2.37
N PHE A 12 -25.12 23.28 -1.76
CA PHE A 12 -24.52 23.98 -0.63
C PHE A 12 -23.34 24.87 -1.03
N ALA A 13 -22.99 24.94 -2.32
CA ALA A 13 -21.88 25.79 -2.79
C ALA A 13 -22.17 27.30 -2.55
N PRO A 14 -21.15 28.15 -2.35
CA PRO A 14 -19.72 27.82 -2.35
C PRO A 14 -19.24 27.17 -1.04
N TRP A 15 -18.23 26.29 -1.16
CA TRP A 15 -17.62 25.65 -0.01
C TRP A 15 -16.40 26.40 0.49
N ASP A 16 -16.22 26.50 1.80
CA ASP A 16 -14.99 27.09 2.35
C ASP A 16 -13.79 26.22 2.05
N MET A 17 -13.92 24.90 2.21
CA MET A 17 -12.84 23.95 1.95
C MET A 17 -13.38 22.63 1.40
N VAL A 18 -12.64 22.08 0.45
CA VAL A 18 -12.87 20.73 -0.08
C VAL A 18 -11.62 19.89 0.10
N LEU A 19 -11.75 18.77 0.78
CA LEU A 19 -10.71 17.73 0.81
C LEU A 19 -10.93 16.83 -0.42
N TRP A 20 -10.01 16.91 -1.38
CA TRP A 20 -10.15 16.22 -2.66
C TRP A 20 -9.22 15.02 -2.74
N PRO A 21 -9.71 13.81 -2.95
CA PRO A 21 -8.85 12.65 -3.16
C PRO A 21 -8.04 12.86 -4.44
N PHE A 22 -6.70 12.86 -4.34
CA PHE A 22 -5.85 13.19 -5.48
C PHE A 22 -4.95 12.05 -5.92
N GLN A 23 -4.85 11.02 -5.11
CA GLN A 23 -3.97 9.90 -5.38
C GLN A 23 -4.77 8.61 -5.55
N THR A 24 -4.44 7.90 -6.60
CA THR A 24 -4.68 6.47 -6.70
C THR A 24 -3.36 5.77 -6.46
N MET A 25 -3.25 4.97 -5.41
CA MET A 25 -2.07 4.14 -5.20
C MET A 25 -1.98 3.09 -6.31
N ARG A 26 -0.80 2.97 -6.91
CA ARG A 26 -0.49 1.92 -7.89
C ARG A 26 0.12 0.70 -7.21
N GLU A 27 -0.63 0.08 -6.31
CA GLU A 27 -0.16 -1.10 -5.55
C GLU A 27 0.21 -2.26 -6.47
N ILE A 28 -0.60 -2.51 -7.50
CA ILE A 28 -0.33 -3.58 -8.47
C ILE A 28 0.99 -3.36 -9.18
N ASP A 29 1.32 -2.11 -9.56
CA ASP A 29 2.56 -1.79 -10.26
C ASP A 29 3.80 -2.09 -9.41
N VAL A 30 3.71 -1.94 -8.08
CA VAL A 30 4.83 -2.24 -7.19
C VAL A 30 4.86 -3.71 -6.75
N ILE A 31 3.71 -4.35 -6.59
CA ILE A 31 3.63 -5.77 -6.20
C ILE A 31 3.87 -6.69 -7.41
N ALA A 32 3.36 -6.32 -8.59
CA ALA A 32 3.52 -7.08 -9.83
C ALA A 32 4.08 -6.19 -10.96
N PRO A 33 5.34 -5.74 -10.88
CA PRO A 33 5.89 -4.75 -11.81
C PRO A 33 5.83 -5.16 -13.30
N SER A 34 5.80 -6.47 -13.58
CA SER A 34 5.63 -6.98 -14.95
C SER A 34 4.25 -6.68 -15.54
N ARG A 35 3.31 -6.21 -14.74
CA ARG A 35 1.94 -5.81 -15.14
C ARG A 35 1.72 -4.31 -15.08
N ALA A 36 2.75 -3.54 -14.74
CA ALA A 36 2.65 -2.08 -14.73
C ALA A 36 2.26 -1.56 -16.11
N GLU A 37 1.20 -0.77 -16.17
CA GLU A 37 0.69 -0.26 -17.45
C GLU A 37 1.57 0.83 -18.04
N GLY A 38 2.46 1.41 -17.24
CA GLY A 38 3.32 2.51 -17.66
C GLY A 38 2.53 3.78 -18.05
N GLY A 39 3.23 4.82 -18.44
CA GLY A 39 2.65 6.09 -18.89
C GLY A 39 2.62 7.16 -17.81
N GLN A 40 2.53 8.41 -18.25
CA GLN A 40 2.41 9.56 -17.34
C GLN A 40 1.00 9.64 -16.80
N PRO A 41 0.84 9.75 -15.50
CA PRO A 41 -0.48 9.86 -14.90
C PRO A 41 -1.09 11.23 -15.17
N GLU A 42 -2.35 11.23 -15.57
CA GLU A 42 -3.16 12.42 -15.75
C GLU A 42 -4.22 12.50 -14.65
N LEU A 43 -4.62 13.70 -14.31
CA LEU A 43 -5.76 13.90 -13.42
C LEU A 43 -7.06 13.53 -14.16
N PRO A 44 -8.05 12.93 -13.50
CA PRO A 44 -9.32 12.55 -14.14
C PRO A 44 -10.00 13.71 -14.85
N GLU A 45 -10.48 13.48 -16.07
CA GLU A 45 -11.06 14.50 -16.94
C GLU A 45 -12.31 15.17 -16.35
N GLU A 46 -13.04 14.48 -15.50
CA GLU A 46 -14.25 15.00 -14.85
C GLU A 46 -13.97 15.93 -13.67
N TRP A 47 -12.76 15.95 -13.10
CA TRP A 47 -12.44 16.76 -11.92
C TRP A 47 -12.59 18.28 -12.13
N PRO A 48 -12.17 18.87 -13.26
CA PRO A 48 -12.37 20.31 -13.48
C PRO A 48 -13.84 20.75 -13.38
N GLU A 49 -14.77 19.98 -13.92
CA GLU A 49 -16.20 20.27 -13.87
C GLU A 49 -16.75 20.12 -12.46
N GLN A 50 -16.42 19.02 -11.79
CA GLN A 50 -16.85 18.73 -10.43
C GLN A 50 -16.36 19.80 -9.44
N LEU A 51 -15.09 20.17 -9.51
CA LEU A 51 -14.52 21.19 -8.64
C LEU A 51 -15.08 22.58 -8.90
N ARG A 52 -15.31 22.96 -10.16
CA ARG A 52 -15.96 24.24 -10.52
C ARG A 52 -17.40 24.32 -10.00
N ALA A 53 -18.13 23.21 -10.01
CA ALA A 53 -19.50 23.15 -9.49
C ALA A 53 -19.52 23.41 -7.97
N LEU A 54 -18.55 22.89 -7.24
CA LEU A 54 -18.42 23.07 -5.78
C LEU A 54 -17.96 24.46 -5.38
N LYS A 55 -17.29 25.20 -6.24
CA LYS A 55 -16.76 26.56 -6.00
C LYS A 55 -15.99 26.69 -4.67
N PRO A 56 -14.98 25.84 -4.44
CA PRO A 56 -14.26 25.86 -3.18
C PRO A 56 -13.37 27.09 -3.05
N ARG A 57 -13.25 27.62 -1.85
CA ARG A 57 -12.26 28.66 -1.49
C ARG A 57 -10.88 28.04 -1.28
N TYR A 58 -10.83 26.87 -0.66
CA TYR A 58 -9.63 26.07 -0.46
C TYR A 58 -9.84 24.65 -1.00
N VAL A 59 -8.85 24.14 -1.73
CA VAL A 59 -8.77 22.73 -2.11
C VAL A 59 -7.55 22.11 -1.45
N VAL A 60 -7.78 21.02 -0.74
CA VAL A 60 -6.75 20.27 -0.05
C VAL A 60 -6.61 18.91 -0.71
N PRO A 61 -5.44 18.58 -1.30
CA PRO A 61 -5.17 17.23 -1.74
C PRO A 61 -5.24 16.27 -0.55
N SER A 62 -6.16 15.32 -0.60
CA SER A 62 -6.45 14.36 0.44
C SER A 62 -6.07 12.94 0.01
N SER A 63 -6.05 11.99 0.94
CA SER A 63 -5.56 10.62 0.74
C SER A 63 -4.05 10.59 0.52
N CYS A 64 -3.37 11.15 1.49
CA CYS A 64 -1.96 11.44 1.53
C CYS A 64 -1.04 10.38 0.94
N GLN A 65 -0.07 10.85 0.20
CA GLN A 65 1.19 10.18 0.04
C GLN A 65 1.76 9.83 1.43
N PHE A 66 2.02 8.56 1.66
CA PHE A 66 2.97 8.19 2.70
C PHE A 66 4.35 8.01 2.06
N VAL A 67 5.37 8.32 2.81
CA VAL A 67 6.75 8.23 2.36
C VAL A 67 7.35 6.95 2.91
N GLN A 68 7.95 6.17 2.03
CA GLN A 68 8.73 5.00 2.40
C GLN A 68 10.16 5.43 2.79
N GLU A 69 10.98 4.48 3.17
CA GLU A 69 12.38 4.72 3.47
C GLU A 69 13.09 5.42 2.27
N PRO A 70 14.07 6.31 2.49
CA PRO A 70 14.69 7.09 1.41
C PRO A 70 15.28 6.28 0.26
N TRP A 71 15.69 5.02 0.52
CA TRP A 71 16.21 4.10 -0.48
C TRP A 71 15.10 3.41 -1.28
N SER A 72 13.85 3.51 -0.85
CA SER A 72 12.74 2.77 -1.43
C SER A 72 12.34 3.26 -2.80
N TRP A 73 12.39 2.38 -3.77
CA TRP A 73 11.89 2.65 -5.11
C TRP A 73 10.37 2.90 -5.14
N TYR A 74 9.64 2.46 -4.11
CA TYR A 74 8.22 2.72 -3.97
C TYR A 74 7.89 4.23 -3.96
N ASN A 75 8.79 5.05 -3.44
CA ASN A 75 8.63 6.50 -3.45
C ASN A 75 8.44 7.09 -4.86
N HIS A 76 8.96 6.40 -5.88
CA HIS A 76 8.89 6.82 -7.28
C HIS A 76 7.92 5.99 -8.14
N ALA A 77 7.29 4.96 -7.58
CA ALA A 77 6.43 4.05 -8.33
C ALA A 77 5.00 3.95 -7.78
N LEU A 78 4.81 4.19 -6.47
CA LEU A 78 3.53 3.94 -5.81
C LEU A 78 2.53 5.07 -6.02
N PHE A 79 2.99 6.32 -6.04
CA PHE A 79 2.15 7.50 -6.12
C PHE A 79 2.38 8.27 -7.42
N PRO A 80 1.49 8.10 -8.42
CA PRO A 80 1.73 8.63 -9.76
C PRO A 80 1.60 10.16 -9.85
N ILE A 81 0.80 10.79 -8.98
CA ILE A 81 0.55 12.23 -9.04
C ILE A 81 1.25 12.92 -7.88
N THR A 82 2.11 13.89 -8.18
CA THR A 82 2.79 14.71 -7.16
C THR A 82 1.88 15.83 -6.64
N TYR A 83 2.16 16.31 -5.43
CA TYR A 83 1.46 17.48 -4.90
C TYR A 83 1.66 18.71 -5.81
N ARG A 84 2.87 18.88 -6.38
CA ARG A 84 3.16 19.96 -7.33
C ARG A 84 2.36 19.85 -8.62
N GLN A 85 2.16 18.62 -9.13
CA GLN A 85 1.32 18.41 -10.30
C GLN A 85 -0.13 18.77 -9.98
N PHE A 86 -0.66 18.27 -8.88
CA PHE A 86 -2.02 18.58 -8.43
C PHE A 86 -2.22 20.11 -8.24
N GLU A 87 -1.33 20.78 -7.53
CA GLU A 87 -1.39 22.22 -7.31
C GLU A 87 -1.41 23.00 -8.63
N ARG A 88 -0.50 22.65 -9.56
CA ARG A 88 -0.41 23.31 -10.86
C ARG A 88 -1.68 23.12 -11.69
N GLU A 89 -2.18 21.90 -11.80
CA GLU A 89 -3.30 21.60 -12.68
C GLU A 89 -4.63 22.05 -12.09
N VAL A 90 -4.90 21.76 -10.82
CA VAL A 90 -6.12 22.21 -10.15
C VAL A 90 -6.14 23.75 -9.99
N GLY A 91 -4.99 24.37 -9.72
CA GLY A 91 -4.87 25.84 -9.68
C GLY A 91 -5.16 26.49 -11.02
N ALA A 92 -4.79 25.85 -12.13
CA ALA A 92 -5.17 26.32 -13.47
C ALA A 92 -6.69 26.20 -13.76
N TRP A 93 -7.35 25.20 -13.20
CA TRP A 93 -8.81 25.02 -13.34
C TRP A 93 -9.61 25.99 -12.44
N LEU A 94 -9.06 26.35 -11.30
CA LEU A 94 -9.71 27.13 -10.24
C LEU A 94 -8.81 28.32 -9.82
N PRO A 95 -8.68 29.37 -10.66
CA PRO A 95 -7.76 30.47 -10.39
C PRO A 95 -8.11 31.28 -9.14
N ASP A 96 -9.37 31.23 -8.68
CA ASP A 96 -9.84 31.92 -7.48
C ASP A 96 -9.71 31.07 -6.20
N ALA A 97 -9.43 29.78 -6.31
CA ALA A 97 -9.23 28.90 -5.18
C ALA A 97 -7.75 28.83 -4.77
N ARG A 98 -7.51 28.58 -3.49
CA ARG A 98 -6.17 28.29 -2.99
C ARG A 98 -5.99 26.79 -2.80
N ILE A 99 -4.96 26.24 -3.43
CA ILE A 99 -4.57 24.85 -3.20
C ILE A 99 -3.66 24.84 -1.98
N VAL A 100 -3.99 24.03 -0.99
CA VAL A 100 -3.28 23.99 0.30
C VAL A 100 -2.93 22.57 0.66
N ARG A 101 -1.64 22.26 0.76
CA ARG A 101 -1.17 20.98 1.28
C ARG A 101 -1.33 20.98 2.80
N LEU A 102 -2.06 19.98 3.33
CA LEU A 102 -2.12 19.70 4.76
C LEU A 102 -1.31 18.42 5.03
N ASN A 103 -0.10 18.59 5.53
CA ASN A 103 0.73 17.46 5.91
C ASN A 103 0.17 16.73 7.15
N PRO A 104 0.42 15.43 7.32
CA PRO A 104 0.04 14.71 8.53
C PRO A 104 0.56 15.42 9.79
N SER A 105 -0.21 15.41 10.86
CA SER A 105 0.06 16.07 12.15
C SER A 105 0.10 17.62 12.13
N VAL A 106 -0.13 18.27 11.01
CA VAL A 106 -0.27 19.74 10.94
C VAL A 106 -1.71 20.14 11.28
N ALA A 107 -1.86 21.09 12.18
CA ALA A 107 -3.15 21.66 12.53
C ALA A 107 -3.34 23.03 11.87
N MET A 108 -4.52 23.26 11.29
CA MET A 108 -4.91 24.53 10.68
C MET A 108 -6.25 24.96 11.23
N GLU A 109 -6.45 26.24 11.37
CA GLU A 109 -7.72 26.87 11.75
C GLU A 109 -8.37 27.50 10.53
N LEU A 110 -9.57 27.04 10.20
CA LEU A 110 -10.38 27.60 9.13
C LEU A 110 -11.40 28.58 9.71
N THR A 111 -11.34 29.82 9.26
CA THR A 111 -12.29 30.87 9.60
C THR A 111 -12.95 31.44 8.33
N PRO A 112 -14.04 32.22 8.42
CA PRO A 112 -14.61 32.89 7.27
C PRO A 112 -13.59 33.82 6.54
N GLN A 113 -12.56 34.29 7.25
CA GLN A 113 -11.56 35.21 6.70
C GLN A 113 -10.34 34.52 6.14
N ALA A 114 -9.85 33.46 6.80
CA ALA A 114 -8.58 32.83 6.44
C ALA A 114 -8.46 31.37 6.91
N LEU A 115 -7.52 30.67 6.28
CA LEU A 115 -6.94 29.42 6.76
C LEU A 115 -5.54 29.73 7.30
N THR A 116 -5.31 29.46 8.59
CA THR A 116 -4.06 29.81 9.28
C THR A 116 -3.51 28.63 10.06
N PRO A 117 -2.18 28.55 10.25
CA PRO A 117 -1.60 27.54 11.13
C PRO A 117 -2.17 27.64 12.55
N ALA A 118 -2.49 26.51 13.15
CA ALA A 118 -2.95 26.38 14.51
C ALA A 118 -1.95 25.60 15.36
N ALA A 119 -2.09 25.71 16.69
CA ALA A 119 -1.28 24.91 17.59
C ALA A 119 -1.56 23.41 17.37
N PRO A 120 -0.52 22.56 17.40
CA PRO A 120 -0.71 21.12 17.29
C PRO A 120 -1.64 20.59 18.39
N LEU A 121 -2.49 19.64 18.04
CA LEU A 121 -3.34 18.97 19.02
C LEU A 121 -2.48 18.10 19.94
N PRO A 122 -2.67 18.14 21.27
CA PRO A 122 -1.75 17.53 22.24
C PRO A 122 -1.66 16.00 22.16
N TRP A 123 -2.63 15.35 21.55
CA TRP A 123 -2.64 13.90 21.33
C TRP A 123 -2.14 13.46 19.96
N VAL A 124 -1.79 14.40 19.08
CA VAL A 124 -1.25 14.12 17.76
C VAL A 124 0.27 14.12 17.85
N LEU A 125 0.88 12.97 17.57
CA LEU A 125 2.34 12.87 17.49
C LEU A 125 2.82 13.47 16.17
N PRO A 126 3.88 14.30 16.19
CA PRO A 126 4.49 14.78 14.97
C PRO A 126 4.93 13.64 14.06
N VAL A 127 4.61 13.72 12.79
CA VAL A 127 5.14 12.81 11.78
C VAL A 127 6.43 13.43 11.22
N GLY A 128 7.35 12.59 10.81
CA GLY A 128 8.70 12.97 10.39
C GLY A 128 8.79 14.10 9.36
N GLU A 129 9.52 13.91 8.29
CA GLU A 129 9.77 14.94 7.30
C GLU A 129 8.48 15.41 6.63
N GLN A 130 8.32 16.75 6.55
CA GLN A 130 7.18 17.41 5.93
C GLN A 130 7.53 17.83 4.49
N ASP A 131 6.51 18.07 3.66
CA ASP A 131 6.65 18.58 2.28
C ASP A 131 7.43 17.67 1.33
N VAL A 132 7.58 16.39 1.66
CA VAL A 132 8.17 15.41 0.74
C VAL A 132 7.22 15.18 -0.43
N ASP A 133 7.77 15.23 -1.65
CA ASP A 133 7.02 15.08 -2.90
C ASP A 133 7.92 14.41 -3.95
N TYR A 134 7.90 13.10 -4.01
CA TYR A 134 8.71 12.33 -4.94
C TYR A 134 8.11 12.37 -6.35
N GLU A 135 8.96 12.54 -7.34
CA GLU A 135 8.58 12.44 -8.74
C GLU A 135 8.31 10.97 -9.11
N TYR A 136 7.18 10.73 -9.78
CA TYR A 136 6.86 9.40 -10.32
C TYR A 136 7.72 9.10 -11.54
N ASP A 137 8.25 7.90 -11.62
CA ASP A 137 9.06 7.41 -12.74
C ASP A 137 8.42 6.13 -13.33
N ALA A 138 7.68 6.30 -14.41
CA ALA A 138 7.04 5.19 -15.14
C ALA A 138 8.06 4.22 -15.78
N GLY A 139 9.31 4.62 -15.93
CA GLY A 139 10.39 3.81 -16.50
C GLY A 139 11.25 3.09 -15.48
N LEU A 140 10.91 3.23 -14.19
CA LEU A 140 11.70 2.67 -13.10
C LEU A 140 11.76 1.15 -13.18
N THR A 141 12.97 0.61 -13.19
CA THR A 141 13.20 -0.83 -13.06
C THR A 141 13.29 -1.19 -11.57
N PRO A 142 12.37 -1.98 -11.03
CA PRO A 142 12.41 -2.37 -9.63
C PRO A 142 13.69 -3.13 -9.29
N PRO A 143 14.39 -2.80 -8.18
CA PRO A 143 15.56 -3.54 -7.75
C PRO A 143 15.21 -4.99 -7.42
N PRO A 144 16.15 -5.95 -7.55
CA PRO A 144 15.91 -7.34 -7.15
C PRO A 144 15.49 -7.46 -5.67
N THR A 145 14.68 -8.45 -5.35
CA THR A 145 14.22 -8.68 -3.97
C THR A 145 15.37 -8.96 -3.00
N SER A 146 16.48 -9.56 -3.48
CA SER A 146 17.72 -9.74 -2.71
C SER A 146 18.32 -8.41 -2.25
N ASP A 147 18.33 -7.41 -3.13
CA ASP A 147 18.88 -6.09 -2.83
C ASP A 147 17.99 -5.35 -1.84
N ILE A 148 16.67 -5.42 -2.05
CA ILE A 148 15.68 -4.86 -1.10
C ILE A 148 15.86 -5.50 0.28
N ALA A 149 16.02 -6.81 0.36
CA ALA A 149 16.17 -7.53 1.62
C ALA A 149 17.40 -7.08 2.42
N SER A 150 18.47 -6.66 1.72
CA SER A 150 19.70 -6.19 2.35
C SER A 150 19.56 -4.88 3.13
N HIS A 151 18.54 -4.09 2.85
CA HIS A 151 18.25 -2.85 3.57
C HIS A 151 17.62 -3.08 4.95
N PHE A 152 17.09 -4.26 5.24
CA PHE A 152 16.50 -4.58 6.53
C PHE A 152 17.53 -5.21 7.47
N ALA A 153 17.40 -4.92 8.76
CA ALA A 153 18.24 -5.56 9.76
C ALA A 153 18.07 -7.08 9.75
N PRO A 154 19.14 -7.86 10.01
CA PRO A 154 19.03 -9.30 10.13
C PRO A 154 18.09 -9.68 11.28
N LEU A 155 17.25 -10.68 11.05
CA LEU A 155 16.41 -11.26 12.08
C LEU A 155 17.25 -12.07 13.08
N THR A 156 16.79 -12.15 14.33
CA THR A 156 17.31 -13.10 15.30
C THR A 156 16.99 -14.54 14.88
N GLU A 157 17.66 -15.51 15.45
CA GLU A 157 17.38 -16.93 15.20
C GLU A 157 15.92 -17.30 15.49
N THR A 158 15.36 -16.80 16.59
CA THR A 158 13.96 -17.04 16.97
C THR A 158 12.98 -16.43 15.96
N GLN A 159 13.24 -15.21 15.51
CA GLN A 159 12.41 -14.55 14.49
C GLN A 159 12.49 -15.27 13.13
N THR A 160 13.70 -15.69 12.76
CA THR A 160 13.93 -16.47 11.55
C THR A 160 13.19 -17.81 11.62
N ALA A 161 13.30 -18.54 12.74
CA ALA A 161 12.60 -19.79 12.94
C ALA A 161 11.08 -19.62 12.81
N LEU A 162 10.51 -18.57 13.43
CA LEU A 162 9.07 -18.28 13.31
C LEU A 162 8.62 -18.16 11.85
N VAL A 163 9.38 -17.41 11.02
CA VAL A 163 9.03 -17.24 9.61
C VAL A 163 9.15 -18.56 8.84
N LEU A 164 10.23 -19.31 9.09
CA LEU A 164 10.46 -20.57 8.38
C LEU A 164 9.43 -21.65 8.77
N ASP A 165 9.06 -21.71 10.04
CA ASP A 165 8.01 -22.63 10.54
C ASP A 165 6.64 -22.23 9.95
N TYR A 166 6.36 -20.92 9.85
CA TYR A 166 5.17 -20.45 9.15
C TYR A 166 5.17 -20.91 7.69
N CYS A 167 6.24 -20.71 6.94
CA CYS A 167 6.33 -21.15 5.56
C CYS A 167 6.22 -22.70 5.44
N ALA A 168 6.78 -23.45 6.37
CA ALA A 168 6.77 -24.92 6.30
C ALA A 168 5.41 -25.55 6.67
N ALA A 169 4.68 -24.96 7.61
CA ALA A 169 3.46 -25.54 8.18
C ALA A 169 2.33 -24.52 8.36
N GLY A 170 2.58 -23.41 9.04
CA GLY A 170 1.53 -22.48 9.43
C GLY A 170 0.76 -21.88 8.23
N LEU A 171 1.43 -21.66 7.11
CA LEU A 171 0.81 -21.19 5.87
C LEU A 171 -0.15 -22.23 5.29
N LEU A 172 0.23 -23.51 5.33
CA LEU A 172 -0.63 -24.59 4.86
C LEU A 172 -1.92 -24.69 5.68
N ASP A 173 -1.80 -24.55 6.99
CA ASP A 173 -2.94 -24.60 7.90
C ASP A 173 -3.85 -23.38 7.69
N LYS A 174 -3.25 -22.18 7.63
CA LYS A 174 -4.00 -20.94 7.38
C LYS A 174 -4.72 -20.96 6.04
N TYR A 175 -4.08 -21.44 4.98
CA TYR A 175 -4.69 -21.53 3.65
C TYR A 175 -5.93 -22.43 3.65
N ARG A 176 -5.90 -23.56 4.34
CA ARG A 176 -7.02 -24.49 4.45
C ARG A 176 -8.22 -23.96 5.25
N GLU A 177 -7.98 -22.98 6.11
CA GLU A 177 -9.01 -22.30 6.91
C GLU A 177 -9.72 -21.17 6.16
N MET A 178 -9.18 -20.74 5.00
CA MET A 178 -9.74 -19.63 4.24
C MET A 178 -10.82 -20.11 3.27
N GLU A 179 -11.86 -19.29 3.13
CA GLU A 179 -12.80 -19.41 2.01
C GLU A 179 -12.19 -18.75 0.78
N LEU A 180 -12.10 -19.51 -0.32
CA LEU A 180 -11.70 -18.95 -1.61
C LEU A 180 -12.92 -18.37 -2.33
N PRO A 181 -12.77 -17.24 -3.04
CA PRO A 181 -13.83 -16.77 -3.93
C PRO A 181 -14.05 -17.80 -5.05
N PRO A 182 -15.30 -17.92 -5.53
CA PRO A 182 -15.67 -18.92 -6.54
C PRO A 182 -15.02 -18.69 -7.91
N ASP A 183 -14.40 -17.54 -8.14
CA ASP A 183 -13.71 -17.14 -9.36
C ASP A 183 -12.18 -17.05 -9.17
N SER A 184 -11.65 -17.61 -8.08
CA SER A 184 -10.21 -17.62 -7.83
C SER A 184 -9.46 -18.39 -8.93
N TYR A 185 -8.33 -17.83 -9.38
CA TYR A 185 -7.40 -18.52 -10.28
C TYR A 185 -7.00 -19.92 -9.77
N PHE A 186 -6.90 -20.09 -8.47
CA PHE A 186 -6.45 -21.33 -7.82
C PHE A 186 -7.50 -22.45 -7.79
N GLU A 187 -8.67 -22.29 -8.36
CA GLU A 187 -9.54 -23.43 -8.71
C GLU A 187 -8.86 -24.36 -9.72
N THR A 188 -7.99 -23.81 -10.57
CA THR A 188 -7.13 -24.59 -11.47
C THR A 188 -5.87 -25.05 -10.73
N PRO A 189 -5.46 -26.33 -10.88
CA PRO A 189 -4.22 -26.82 -10.25
C PRO A 189 -3.01 -25.99 -10.64
N CYS A 190 -2.25 -25.55 -9.65
CA CYS A 190 -1.11 -24.67 -9.84
C CYS A 190 0.02 -25.04 -8.86
N VAL A 191 1.26 -24.81 -9.28
CA VAL A 191 2.42 -24.86 -8.39
C VAL A 191 2.84 -23.43 -8.09
N TRP A 192 2.66 -23.04 -6.84
CA TRP A 192 3.08 -21.73 -6.31
C TRP A 192 4.44 -21.85 -5.61
N GLN A 193 5.34 -20.92 -5.88
CA GLN A 193 6.63 -20.83 -5.20
C GLN A 193 6.72 -19.53 -4.39
N LEU A 194 6.94 -19.68 -3.11
CA LEU A 194 7.31 -18.58 -2.21
C LEU A 194 8.82 -18.56 -2.01
N SER A 195 9.45 -17.43 -2.36
CA SER A 195 10.89 -17.19 -2.20
C SER A 195 11.11 -16.14 -1.11
N VAL A 196 11.75 -16.53 -0.03
CA VAL A 196 12.00 -15.67 1.13
C VAL A 196 13.48 -15.32 1.19
N TYR A 197 13.79 -14.03 1.10
CA TYR A 197 15.16 -13.50 1.02
C TYR A 197 15.65 -12.99 2.37
N ASP A 198 16.82 -13.44 2.79
CA ASP A 198 17.45 -12.94 4.00
C ASP A 198 18.27 -11.65 3.77
N HIS A 199 18.74 -11.04 4.83
CA HIS A 199 19.56 -9.82 4.84
C HIS A 199 20.84 -9.93 3.98
N ALA A 200 21.42 -11.13 3.85
CA ALA A 200 22.63 -11.35 3.05
C ALA A 200 22.33 -11.65 1.58
N GLY A 201 21.05 -11.57 1.15
CA GLY A 201 20.61 -11.92 -0.20
C GLY A 201 20.43 -13.43 -0.41
N GLY A 202 20.62 -14.25 0.61
CA GLY A 202 20.31 -15.67 0.57
C GLY A 202 18.82 -15.91 0.40
N VAL A 203 18.44 -16.97 -0.33
CA VAL A 203 17.03 -17.27 -0.60
C VAL A 203 16.66 -18.67 -0.14
N ARG A 204 15.51 -18.78 0.53
CA ARG A 204 14.85 -20.05 0.81
C ARG A 204 13.57 -20.13 0.00
N ARG A 205 13.36 -21.25 -0.71
CA ARG A 205 12.22 -21.48 -1.59
C ARG A 205 11.35 -22.55 -1.01
N PHE A 206 10.04 -22.26 -0.97
CA PHE A 206 8.99 -23.19 -0.58
C PHE A 206 8.07 -23.35 -1.78
N ARG A 207 7.72 -24.58 -2.12
CA ARG A 207 6.79 -24.87 -3.20
C ARG A 207 5.56 -25.58 -2.68
N TYR A 208 4.44 -25.17 -3.21
CA TYR A 208 3.14 -25.69 -2.81
C TYR A 208 2.33 -26.01 -4.06
N ARG A 209 1.66 -27.14 -4.03
CA ARG A 209 0.63 -27.49 -5.02
C ARG A 209 -0.70 -27.04 -4.44
N ILE A 210 -1.42 -26.22 -5.20
CA ILE A 210 -2.69 -25.63 -4.81
C ILE A 210 -3.75 -26.04 -5.81
N GLN A 211 -4.94 -26.39 -5.30
CA GLN A 211 -6.16 -26.56 -6.09
C GLN A 211 -7.37 -26.32 -5.19
N GLY A 212 -8.11 -25.25 -5.44
CA GLY A 212 -9.21 -24.81 -4.58
C GLY A 212 -8.74 -24.63 -3.15
N ASP A 213 -9.43 -25.23 -2.19
CA ASP A 213 -9.09 -25.18 -0.76
C ASP A 213 -7.89 -26.08 -0.39
N SER A 214 -7.42 -26.89 -1.34
CA SER A 214 -6.36 -27.84 -1.10
C SER A 214 -4.99 -27.23 -1.32
N ILE A 215 -4.13 -27.32 -0.33
CA ILE A 215 -2.72 -26.96 -0.43
C ILE A 215 -1.85 -28.06 0.17
N ALA A 216 -0.76 -28.39 -0.49
CA ALA A 216 0.23 -29.34 -0.03
C ALA A 216 1.64 -28.91 -0.48
N ALA A 217 2.67 -29.33 0.26
CA ALA A 217 4.05 -29.14 -0.18
C ALA A 217 4.28 -29.84 -1.53
N ALA A 218 4.93 -29.16 -2.45
CA ALA A 218 5.31 -29.69 -3.76
C ALA A 218 6.81 -30.02 -3.80
N GLY A 219 7.18 -30.96 -4.69
CA GLY A 219 8.58 -31.35 -4.87
C GLY A 219 9.39 -30.36 -5.67
N ASP A 220 10.72 -30.39 -5.51
CA ASP A 220 11.64 -29.49 -6.23
C ASP A 220 11.63 -29.68 -7.76
N GLY A 221 11.15 -30.80 -8.25
CA GLY A 221 11.06 -31.08 -9.69
C GLY A 221 9.84 -30.46 -10.38
N GLU A 222 8.91 -29.88 -9.65
CA GLU A 222 7.70 -29.27 -10.20
C GLU A 222 7.96 -27.80 -10.57
N ALA A 223 7.71 -27.44 -11.83
CA ALA A 223 7.88 -26.08 -12.30
C ALA A 223 6.77 -25.16 -11.73
N PRO A 224 7.11 -24.07 -11.05
CA PRO A 224 6.10 -23.16 -10.55
C PRO A 224 5.51 -22.32 -11.69
N SER A 225 4.20 -22.07 -11.61
CA SER A 225 3.47 -21.17 -12.51
C SER A 225 3.08 -19.85 -11.84
N TRP A 226 3.23 -19.74 -10.52
CA TRP A 226 3.02 -18.53 -9.74
C TRP A 226 4.19 -18.33 -8.78
N LEU A 227 4.75 -17.14 -8.76
CA LEU A 227 5.95 -16.82 -7.99
C LEU A 227 5.65 -15.66 -7.04
N THR A 228 6.02 -15.81 -5.78
CA THR A 228 5.99 -14.73 -4.80
C THR A 228 7.36 -14.61 -4.14
N GLU A 229 7.89 -13.40 -4.12
CA GLU A 229 9.15 -13.07 -3.47
C GLU A 229 8.92 -12.08 -2.35
N ILE A 230 9.62 -12.22 -1.23
CA ILE A 230 9.49 -11.33 -0.08
C ILE A 230 10.76 -11.30 0.77
N PRO A 231 11.18 -10.14 1.31
CA PRO A 231 12.20 -10.08 2.35
C PRO A 231 11.72 -10.78 3.64
N ILE A 232 12.56 -11.61 4.25
CA ILE A 232 12.22 -12.34 5.49
C ILE A 232 11.82 -11.40 6.63
N ALA A 233 12.48 -10.24 6.71
CA ALA A 233 12.17 -9.23 7.72
C ALA A 233 10.74 -8.67 7.57
N LYS A 234 10.28 -8.52 6.33
CA LYS A 234 8.92 -8.04 6.04
C LYS A 234 7.87 -9.13 6.27
N LEU A 235 8.18 -10.37 5.94
CA LEU A 235 7.29 -11.48 6.28
C LEU A 235 7.15 -11.63 7.82
N TYR A 236 8.26 -11.50 8.57
CA TYR A 236 8.20 -11.42 10.03
C TYR A 236 7.33 -10.24 10.51
N ALA A 237 7.50 -9.06 9.91
CA ALA A 237 6.73 -7.88 10.28
C ALA A 237 5.22 -8.06 10.02
N GLY A 238 4.84 -8.70 8.91
CA GLY A 238 3.45 -9.07 8.63
C GLY A 238 2.88 -10.01 9.68
N LEU A 239 3.62 -11.07 10.01
CA LEU A 239 3.18 -12.10 10.96
C LEU A 239 3.12 -11.62 12.42
N ALA A 240 4.11 -10.85 12.86
CA ALA A 240 4.30 -10.53 14.27
C ALA A 240 3.96 -9.08 14.65
N LEU A 241 4.10 -8.15 13.71
CA LEU A 241 3.99 -6.72 13.98
C LEU A 241 2.76 -6.07 13.28
N GLY A 242 2.04 -6.80 12.45
CA GLY A 242 0.89 -6.29 11.70
C GLY A 242 1.31 -5.26 10.64
N GLU A 243 2.39 -5.52 9.91
CA GLU A 243 2.81 -4.69 8.78
C GLU A 243 1.76 -4.75 7.67
N SER A 244 1.51 -3.61 7.01
CA SER A 244 0.53 -3.51 5.93
C SER A 244 1.09 -4.03 4.60
N LEU A 245 0.22 -4.46 3.70
CA LEU A 245 0.61 -4.96 2.37
C LEU A 245 1.49 -3.97 1.60
N THR A 246 1.16 -2.69 1.66
CA THR A 246 1.89 -1.60 0.98
C THR A 246 3.34 -1.42 1.42
N SER A 247 3.72 -1.98 2.58
CA SER A 247 5.07 -1.90 3.13
C SER A 247 5.80 -3.24 3.12
N MET A 248 5.21 -4.30 2.53
CA MET A 248 5.79 -5.65 2.57
C MET A 248 6.93 -5.85 1.58
N TYR A 249 7.08 -4.99 0.58
CA TYR A 249 8.05 -5.18 -0.51
C TYR A 249 7.92 -6.55 -1.19
N MET A 250 6.70 -7.05 -1.24
CA MET A 250 6.40 -8.31 -1.89
C MET A 250 6.39 -8.11 -3.42
N ARG A 251 6.84 -9.14 -4.13
CA ARG A 251 6.82 -9.16 -5.59
C ARG A 251 6.17 -10.43 -6.10
N ILE A 252 5.22 -10.26 -7.01
CA ILE A 252 4.53 -11.37 -7.66
C ILE A 252 4.94 -11.44 -9.13
N GLY A 253 5.24 -12.64 -9.60
CA GLY A 253 5.60 -12.94 -10.97
C GLY A 253 5.01 -14.26 -11.44
N GLY A 254 5.12 -14.53 -12.74
CA GLY A 254 4.64 -15.77 -13.36
C GLY A 254 3.11 -15.93 -13.41
N ALA A 255 2.36 -15.15 -12.63
CA ALA A 255 0.90 -15.21 -12.63
C ALA A 255 0.34 -14.87 -14.03
N PRO A 256 -0.68 -15.58 -14.54
CA PRO A 256 -1.33 -15.27 -15.79
C PRO A 256 -1.89 -13.85 -15.83
N ALA A 257 -1.96 -13.25 -17.01
CA ALA A 257 -2.36 -11.84 -17.15
C ALA A 257 -3.80 -11.56 -16.71
N ASP A 258 -4.66 -12.55 -16.79
CA ASP A 258 -6.08 -12.52 -16.40
C ASP A 258 -6.33 -12.86 -14.92
N ALA A 259 -5.31 -13.34 -14.20
CA ALA A 259 -5.46 -13.65 -12.78
C ALA A 259 -5.40 -12.39 -11.93
N ASP A 260 -6.21 -12.30 -10.89
CA ASP A 260 -6.14 -11.22 -9.92
C ASP A 260 -4.92 -11.40 -9.01
N ILE A 261 -4.10 -10.35 -8.86
CA ILE A 261 -2.92 -10.36 -8.00
C ILE A 261 -3.28 -10.51 -6.52
N VAL A 262 -4.45 -10.04 -6.10
CA VAL A 262 -4.93 -10.20 -4.73
C VAL A 262 -5.26 -11.66 -4.38
N ASP A 263 -5.36 -12.53 -5.40
CA ASP A 263 -5.47 -13.98 -5.20
C ASP A 263 -4.18 -14.64 -4.72
N ASP A 264 -3.04 -13.93 -4.75
CA ASP A 264 -1.78 -14.48 -4.26
C ASP A 264 -1.96 -15.17 -2.89
N PRO A 265 -1.53 -16.42 -2.74
CA PRO A 265 -1.77 -17.17 -1.52
C PRO A 265 -1.16 -16.54 -0.27
N LEU A 266 -0.03 -15.83 -0.40
CA LEU A 266 0.58 -15.15 0.73
C LEU A 266 -0.23 -13.91 1.11
N ILE A 267 -0.71 -13.14 0.13
CA ILE A 267 -1.60 -11.99 0.38
C ILE A 267 -2.83 -12.47 1.15
N ARG A 268 -3.47 -13.52 0.67
CA ARG A 268 -4.66 -14.06 1.32
C ARG A 268 -4.38 -14.55 2.74
N CYS A 269 -3.32 -15.34 2.93
CA CYS A 269 -2.96 -15.86 4.24
C CYS A 269 -2.59 -14.79 5.27
N LEU A 270 -2.00 -13.67 4.82
CA LEU A 270 -1.60 -12.59 5.73
C LEU A 270 -2.71 -11.57 5.98
N PHE A 271 -3.54 -11.29 4.98
CA PHE A 271 -4.44 -10.12 4.99
C PHE A 271 -5.93 -10.45 4.90
N ASN A 272 -6.32 -11.71 4.70
CA ASN A 272 -7.73 -12.10 4.65
C ASN A 272 -8.48 -11.78 5.95
N ASP A 273 -7.76 -11.76 7.08
CA ASP A 273 -8.27 -11.44 8.41
C ASP A 273 -7.51 -10.25 9.02
N ALA A 274 -6.96 -9.41 8.15
CA ALA A 274 -5.95 -8.41 8.47
C ALA A 274 -6.43 -7.37 9.48
N PHE A 275 -7.70 -7.00 9.45
CA PHE A 275 -8.19 -6.01 10.39
C PHE A 275 -8.04 -6.47 11.85
N GLY A 276 -8.35 -7.71 12.15
CA GLY A 276 -8.18 -8.25 13.49
C GLY A 276 -6.70 -8.33 13.92
N ALA A 277 -5.86 -8.92 13.08
CA ALA A 277 -4.43 -9.09 13.36
C ALA A 277 -3.68 -7.75 13.38
N TYR A 278 -3.93 -6.89 12.40
CA TYR A 278 -3.34 -5.55 12.30
C TYR A 278 -3.72 -4.67 13.48
N GLN A 279 -5.01 -4.57 13.78
CA GLN A 279 -5.50 -3.77 14.91
C GLN A 279 -5.02 -4.31 16.25
N ALA A 280 -4.99 -5.62 16.43
CA ALA A 280 -4.45 -6.24 17.65
C ALA A 280 -2.95 -5.95 17.81
N ALA A 281 -2.17 -5.96 16.73
CA ALA A 281 -0.76 -5.58 16.75
C ALA A 281 -0.58 -4.09 17.06
N GLN A 282 -1.37 -3.22 16.45
CA GLN A 282 -1.34 -1.78 16.75
C GLN A 282 -1.72 -1.49 18.21
N LEU A 283 -2.74 -2.16 18.74
CA LEU A 283 -3.11 -2.04 20.15
C LEU A 283 -2.03 -2.52 21.10
N ARG A 284 -1.32 -3.61 20.78
CA ARG A 284 -0.15 -4.06 21.55
C ARG A 284 0.93 -3.00 21.55
N ARG A 285 1.32 -2.47 20.39
CA ARG A 285 2.33 -1.40 20.28
C ARG A 285 1.96 -0.16 21.09
N LEU A 286 0.69 0.25 21.06
CA LEU A 286 0.19 1.39 21.84
C LEU A 286 0.23 1.12 23.36
N LYS A 287 -0.02 -0.10 23.79
CA LYS A 287 0.09 -0.49 25.21
C LYS A 287 1.54 -0.51 25.69
N ASP A 288 2.44 -1.05 24.85
CA ASP A 288 3.87 -1.16 25.15
C ASP A 288 4.56 0.22 25.14
N ALA A 289 4.07 1.17 24.34
CA ALA A 289 4.57 2.53 24.26
C ALA A 289 4.10 3.45 25.42
N ARG A 290 3.09 3.03 26.21
CA ARG A 290 2.69 3.81 27.38
C ARG A 290 3.70 3.63 28.48
N PRO A 291 4.34 4.71 29.01
CA PRO A 291 5.15 4.61 30.22
C PRO A 291 4.26 4.06 31.33
N ALA A 292 4.80 3.09 32.09
CA ALA A 292 4.15 2.58 33.27
C ALA A 292 3.81 3.76 34.19
N SER A 293 2.54 4.01 34.39
CA SER A 293 1.99 5.08 35.27
C SER A 293 2.25 4.78 36.72
#